data_581778bdae8e442c9f77e483093ff769
#
_entry.id   581778bdae8e442c9f77e483093ff769
#
_cell.length_a   1.000
_cell.length_b   1.000
_cell.length_c   1.000
_cell.angle_alpha   90.00
_cell.angle_beta   90.00
_cell.angle_gamma   90.00
#
_symmetry.space_group_name_H-M   'P 1'
#
loop_
_entity.id
_entity.type
_entity.pdbx_description
1 polymer ?
#
loop_
_entity_poly.entity_id
_entity_poly.type
_entity_poly.pdbx_seq_one_letter_code
_entity_poly.pdbx_strand_id
1 'polypeptide(L)'
;MTFSNIQIKGQGFKETHILSFVSPSSQSLADLRASLSGKNWDDYIDIVRPLINSARTAVGNASNIHNEDQFNPIGQAWCFKVDSKDIPAFTAGFSKLMETFNFPGFVGLAQVTHGMSNGENVLIYGTYSNLNDAFTFGPKNEAEANAFAEFGELTSDISEFTQTWTRVKIKEYN
;
A
#
# COMPACT_ATOMS: atom_id res chain seq x y z
N MET A 1 10.73 6.28 8.06
CA MET A 1 10.99 5.95 6.64
C MET A 1 11.32 4.48 6.50
N THR A 2 10.80 3.79 5.48
CA THR A 2 11.02 2.34 5.28
C THR A 2 11.56 2.07 3.89
N PHE A 3 12.65 1.33 3.78
CA PHE A 3 13.21 0.83 2.52
C PHE A 3 12.89 -0.65 2.37
N SER A 4 12.35 -1.03 1.21
CA SER A 4 11.87 -2.40 0.96
C SER A 4 12.24 -2.89 -0.43
N ASN A 5 12.39 -4.20 -0.58
CA ASN A 5 12.52 -4.90 -1.86
C ASN A 5 11.15 -5.46 -2.28
N ILE A 6 10.78 -5.29 -3.54
CA ILE A 6 9.58 -5.89 -4.12
C ILE A 6 9.96 -7.26 -4.64
N GLN A 7 9.42 -8.31 -4.04
CA GLN A 7 9.77 -9.69 -4.38
C GLN A 7 8.76 -10.35 -5.30
N ILE A 8 7.48 -10.03 -5.14
CA ILE A 8 6.42 -10.61 -5.97
C ILE A 8 5.62 -9.45 -6.56
N LYS A 9 5.40 -9.50 -7.85
CA LYS A 9 4.73 -8.42 -8.60
C LYS A 9 4.14 -8.95 -9.90
N GLY A 10 3.06 -8.30 -10.35
CA GLY A 10 2.44 -8.59 -11.63
C GLY A 10 3.33 -8.22 -12.82
N GLN A 11 3.00 -8.80 -13.97
CA GLN A 11 3.65 -8.46 -15.23
C GLN A 11 3.42 -6.96 -15.53
N GLY A 12 4.47 -6.25 -15.89
CA GLY A 12 4.42 -4.82 -16.17
C GLY A 12 4.84 -3.93 -15.00
N PHE A 13 4.83 -4.43 -13.78
CA PHE A 13 5.38 -3.71 -12.63
C PHE A 13 6.91 -3.77 -12.66
N LYS A 14 7.57 -2.67 -13.00
CA LYS A 14 9.02 -2.63 -13.28
C LYS A 14 9.86 -2.38 -12.04
N GLU A 15 9.31 -1.71 -11.05
CA GLU A 15 10.02 -1.32 -9.84
C GLU A 15 10.48 -2.53 -9.04
N THR A 16 11.68 -2.42 -8.48
CA THR A 16 12.32 -3.47 -7.66
C THR A 16 12.39 -3.09 -6.19
N HIS A 17 12.27 -1.82 -5.88
CA HIS A 17 12.36 -1.30 -4.52
C HIS A 17 11.30 -0.23 -4.27
N ILE A 18 10.93 -0.07 -3.01
CA ILE A 18 10.05 0.99 -2.53
C ILE A 18 10.73 1.73 -1.38
N LEU A 19 10.72 3.04 -1.45
CA LEU A 19 11.02 3.92 -0.34
C LEU A 19 9.71 4.57 0.12
N SER A 20 9.28 4.25 1.34
CA SER A 20 8.01 4.72 1.89
C SER A 20 8.23 5.71 3.03
N PHE A 21 7.49 6.80 2.98
CA PHE A 21 7.40 7.79 4.04
C PHE A 21 5.97 7.82 4.56
N VAL A 22 5.80 7.68 5.86
CA VAL A 22 4.49 7.73 6.51
C VAL A 22 4.56 8.77 7.62
N SER A 23 3.57 9.63 7.70
CA SER A 23 3.43 10.64 8.73
C SER A 23 1.95 10.90 9.01
N PRO A 24 1.54 11.17 10.24
CA PRO A 24 0.19 11.64 10.54
C PRO A 24 -0.07 13.06 10.04
N SER A 25 0.98 13.78 9.62
CA SER A 25 0.91 15.16 9.14
C SER A 25 1.39 15.27 7.69
N SER A 26 0.51 15.72 6.80
CA SER A 26 0.87 16.06 5.42
C SER A 26 1.90 17.19 5.35
N GLN A 27 1.84 18.15 6.29
CA GLN A 27 2.82 19.23 6.38
C GLN A 27 4.22 18.68 6.66
N SER A 28 4.37 17.71 7.57
CA SER A 28 5.67 17.09 7.83
C SER A 28 6.26 16.38 6.60
N LEU A 29 5.41 15.76 5.76
CA LEU A 29 5.87 15.18 4.49
C LEU A 29 6.28 16.26 3.49
N ALA A 30 5.56 17.37 3.42
CA ALA A 30 5.90 18.50 2.57
C ALA A 30 7.22 19.16 3.01
N ASP A 31 7.40 19.37 4.30
CA ASP A 31 8.63 19.92 4.89
C ASP A 31 9.84 19.01 4.65
N LEU A 32 9.64 17.69 4.84
CA LEU A 32 10.67 16.71 4.49
C LEU A 32 11.05 16.86 3.00
N ARG A 33 10.07 16.90 2.11
CA ARG A 33 10.34 17.02 0.68
C ARG A 33 11.08 18.32 0.33
N ALA A 34 10.69 19.42 0.95
CA ALA A 34 11.36 20.71 0.77
C ALA A 34 12.80 20.71 1.31
N SER A 35 13.08 19.96 2.36
CA SER A 35 14.42 19.84 2.97
C SER A 35 15.41 19.03 2.12
N LEU A 36 14.91 18.24 1.14
CA LEU A 36 15.75 17.44 0.23
C LEU A 36 16.41 18.35 -0.83
N SER A 37 17.38 19.15 -0.40
CA SER A 37 18.08 20.15 -1.21
C SER A 37 19.49 20.42 -0.63
N GLY A 38 20.33 21.13 -1.42
CA GLY A 38 21.68 21.50 -1.06
C GLY A 38 22.70 20.35 -1.20
N LYS A 39 23.97 20.66 -0.84
CA LYS A 39 25.10 19.80 -1.17
C LYS A 39 24.95 18.33 -0.74
N ASN A 40 24.47 18.07 0.46
CA ASN A 40 24.32 16.68 0.94
C ASN A 40 23.29 15.89 0.12
N TRP A 41 22.23 16.56 -0.33
CA TRP A 41 21.23 15.95 -1.21
C TRP A 41 21.80 15.72 -2.62
N ASP A 42 22.55 16.69 -3.15
CA ASP A 42 23.18 16.60 -4.45
C ASP A 42 24.19 15.46 -4.50
N ASP A 43 25.07 15.37 -3.47
CA ASP A 43 26.03 14.28 -3.31
C ASP A 43 25.33 12.89 -3.25
N TYR A 44 24.19 12.79 -2.53
CA TYR A 44 23.38 11.58 -2.48
C TYR A 44 22.79 11.23 -3.86
N ILE A 45 22.22 12.20 -4.55
CA ILE A 45 21.63 12.01 -5.89
C ILE A 45 22.68 11.59 -6.90
N ASP A 46 23.88 12.15 -6.86
CA ASP A 46 24.97 11.78 -7.76
C ASP A 46 25.41 10.31 -7.59
N ILE A 47 25.36 9.79 -6.36
CA ILE A 47 25.63 8.37 -6.08
C ILE A 47 24.47 7.46 -6.55
N VAL A 48 23.23 7.86 -6.32
CA VAL A 48 22.07 6.99 -6.50
C VAL A 48 21.55 7.02 -7.94
N ARG A 49 21.59 8.17 -8.61
CA ARG A 49 21.05 8.37 -9.98
C ARG A 49 21.57 7.34 -11.00
N PRO A 50 22.87 7.00 -11.04
CA PRO A 50 23.37 5.98 -11.97
C PRO A 50 22.80 4.56 -11.74
N LEU A 51 22.25 4.31 -10.55
CA LEU A 51 21.69 3.01 -10.16
C LEU A 51 20.18 2.91 -10.44
N ILE A 52 19.54 4.02 -10.83
CA ILE A 52 18.09 4.10 -11.05
C ILE A 52 17.81 4.17 -12.54
N ASN A 53 17.18 3.13 -13.10
CA ASN A 53 16.71 3.14 -14.47
C ASN A 53 15.38 3.88 -14.64
N SER A 54 14.50 3.78 -13.64
CA SER A 54 13.22 4.47 -13.61
C SER A 54 12.77 4.66 -12.15
N ALA A 55 12.05 5.74 -11.89
CA ALA A 55 11.41 5.97 -10.61
C ALA A 55 10.02 6.57 -10.82
N ARG A 56 9.09 6.21 -9.94
CA ARG A 56 7.79 6.87 -9.83
C ARG A 56 7.51 7.18 -8.37
N THR A 57 6.70 8.20 -8.15
CA THR A 57 6.30 8.61 -6.79
C THR A 57 4.78 8.66 -6.75
N ALA A 58 4.21 8.18 -5.66
CA ALA A 58 2.79 8.33 -5.38
C ALA A 58 2.61 8.93 -3.98
N VAL A 59 1.56 9.72 -3.81
CA VAL A 59 1.13 10.28 -2.53
C VAL A 59 -0.33 9.94 -2.32
N GLY A 60 -0.69 9.59 -1.11
CA GLY A 60 -2.07 9.25 -0.75
C GLY A 60 -2.33 9.41 0.73
N ASN A 61 -3.60 9.30 1.09
CA ASN A 61 -4.05 9.32 2.46
C ASN A 61 -4.52 7.93 2.88
N ALA A 62 -4.01 7.44 4.02
CA ALA A 62 -4.49 6.20 4.61
C ALA A 62 -5.71 6.46 5.49
N SER A 63 -6.65 5.53 5.48
CA SER A 63 -7.87 5.53 6.28
C SER A 63 -8.26 4.11 6.66
N ASN A 64 -9.26 3.95 7.54
CA ASN A 64 -9.72 2.63 7.98
C ASN A 64 -8.57 1.71 8.38
N ILE A 65 -7.70 2.23 9.25
CA ILE A 65 -6.50 1.53 9.71
C ILE A 65 -6.88 0.61 10.87
N HIS A 66 -6.41 -0.63 10.80
CA HIS A 66 -6.55 -1.64 11.85
C HIS A 66 -5.18 -2.18 12.23
N ASN A 67 -5.01 -2.55 13.50
CA ASN A 67 -3.75 -3.09 14.06
C ASN A 67 -2.55 -2.15 13.81
N GLU A 68 -2.71 -0.86 14.10
CA GLU A 68 -1.77 0.20 13.77
C GLU A 68 -0.34 -0.03 14.31
N ASP A 69 -0.23 -0.71 15.44
CA ASP A 69 1.01 -1.09 16.11
C ASP A 69 1.71 -2.33 15.51
N GLN A 70 1.03 -3.06 14.59
CA GLN A 70 1.52 -4.32 14.02
C GLN A 70 2.09 -4.18 12.60
N PHE A 71 2.96 -3.20 12.40
CA PHE A 71 3.59 -2.95 11.08
C PHE A 71 4.73 -3.94 10.81
N ASN A 72 4.39 -5.11 10.32
CA ASN A 72 5.25 -6.27 10.11
C ASN A 72 6.18 -6.15 8.88
N PRO A 73 7.23 -7.00 8.75
CA PRO A 73 8.25 -6.87 7.69
C PRO A 73 7.76 -7.18 6.28
N ILE A 74 6.77 -8.04 6.12
CA ILE A 74 6.21 -8.38 4.80
C ILE A 74 5.01 -7.46 4.56
N GLY A 75 4.97 -6.79 3.42
CA GLY A 75 3.86 -5.94 3.05
C GLY A 75 3.27 -6.37 1.71
N GLN A 76 1.95 -6.38 1.61
CA GLN A 76 1.21 -6.69 0.39
C GLN A 76 0.21 -5.59 0.09
N ALA A 77 0.12 -5.19 -1.17
CA ALA A 77 -0.89 -4.25 -1.64
C ALA A 77 -1.79 -4.89 -2.68
N TRP A 78 -3.06 -4.56 -2.61
CA TRP A 78 -4.07 -4.82 -3.63
C TRP A 78 -4.53 -3.48 -4.17
N CYS A 79 -4.34 -3.26 -5.47
CA CYS A 79 -4.56 -1.97 -6.12
C CYS A 79 -5.83 -2.02 -6.98
N PHE A 80 -6.61 -0.95 -6.91
CA PHE A 80 -7.89 -0.83 -7.59
C PHE A 80 -8.03 0.53 -8.29
N LYS A 81 -8.78 0.52 -9.39
CA LYS A 81 -9.39 1.72 -9.95
C LYS A 81 -10.82 1.79 -9.44
N VAL A 82 -11.20 2.92 -8.88
CA VAL A 82 -12.53 3.17 -8.35
C VAL A 82 -12.96 4.56 -8.81
N ASP A 83 -14.13 4.69 -9.42
CA ASP A 83 -14.64 6.02 -9.75
C ASP A 83 -14.77 6.88 -8.49
N SER A 84 -14.45 8.17 -8.59
CA SER A 84 -14.43 9.06 -7.42
C SER A 84 -15.76 9.09 -6.66
N LYS A 85 -16.89 8.93 -7.36
CA LYS A 85 -18.24 8.86 -6.77
C LYS A 85 -18.47 7.59 -5.95
N ASP A 86 -17.73 6.51 -6.26
CA ASP A 86 -17.92 5.17 -5.68
C ASP A 86 -16.89 4.88 -4.55
N ILE A 87 -15.88 5.74 -4.37
CA ILE A 87 -14.88 5.60 -3.28
C ILE A 87 -15.55 5.47 -1.90
N PRO A 88 -16.59 6.25 -1.55
CA PRO A 88 -17.26 6.06 -0.27
C PRO A 88 -17.92 4.69 -0.10
N ALA A 89 -18.51 4.13 -1.15
CA ALA A 89 -19.12 2.80 -1.13
C ALA A 89 -18.07 1.70 -1.00
N PHE A 90 -16.96 1.80 -1.74
CA PHE A 90 -15.81 0.89 -1.62
C PHE A 90 -15.24 0.91 -0.20
N THR A 91 -15.06 2.11 0.37
CA THR A 91 -14.57 2.31 1.74
C THR A 91 -15.50 1.69 2.79
N ALA A 92 -16.82 1.85 2.63
CA ALA A 92 -17.81 1.23 3.51
C ALA A 92 -17.79 -0.29 3.41
N GLY A 93 -17.64 -0.84 2.20
CA GLY A 93 -17.47 -2.28 1.98
C GLY A 93 -16.23 -2.85 2.68
N PHE A 94 -15.09 -2.14 2.58
CA PHE A 94 -13.88 -2.53 3.29
C PHE A 94 -14.06 -2.47 4.81
N SER A 95 -14.70 -1.41 5.35
CA SER A 95 -15.00 -1.32 6.78
C SER A 95 -15.83 -2.51 7.25
N LYS A 96 -16.87 -2.86 6.49
CA LYS A 96 -17.74 -4.01 6.80
C LYS A 96 -16.99 -5.35 6.78
N LEU A 97 -16.11 -5.55 5.80
CA LEU A 97 -15.21 -6.72 5.78
C LEU A 97 -14.42 -6.82 7.07
N MET A 98 -13.84 -5.71 7.52
CA MET A 98 -12.98 -5.66 8.70
C MET A 98 -13.72 -5.83 10.05
N GLU A 99 -15.04 -5.75 10.08
CA GLU A 99 -15.83 -6.11 11.26
C GLU A 99 -15.78 -7.61 11.59
N THR A 100 -15.56 -8.44 10.57
CA THR A 100 -15.56 -9.90 10.70
C THR A 100 -14.19 -10.50 10.44
N PHE A 101 -13.45 -9.96 9.47
CA PHE A 101 -12.16 -10.50 9.06
C PHE A 101 -11.03 -10.07 10.00
N ASN A 102 -10.37 -11.06 10.63
CA ASN A 102 -9.25 -10.81 11.52
C ASN A 102 -7.91 -10.80 10.75
N PHE A 103 -7.45 -9.64 10.35
CA PHE A 103 -6.18 -9.50 9.64
C PHE A 103 -4.99 -9.72 10.59
N PRO A 104 -3.95 -10.50 10.21
CA PRO A 104 -2.88 -10.93 11.11
C PRO A 104 -1.82 -9.85 11.44
N GLY A 105 -1.90 -8.68 10.85
CA GLY A 105 -1.00 -7.56 11.08
C GLY A 105 -1.68 -6.23 10.77
N PHE A 106 -0.91 -5.19 10.57
CA PHE A 106 -1.46 -3.91 10.08
C PHE A 106 -2.24 -4.13 8.79
N VAL A 107 -3.39 -3.50 8.68
CA VAL A 107 -4.11 -3.36 7.41
C VAL A 107 -4.83 -2.02 7.36
N GLY A 108 -4.89 -1.43 6.17
CA GLY A 108 -5.60 -0.18 5.96
C GLY A 108 -5.93 0.05 4.48
N LEU A 109 -6.85 0.97 4.26
CA LEU A 109 -7.20 1.45 2.94
C LEU A 109 -6.49 2.78 2.70
N ALA A 110 -5.92 2.97 1.51
CA ALA A 110 -5.35 4.24 1.13
C ALA A 110 -5.93 4.73 -0.20
N GLN A 111 -6.26 6.01 -0.24
CA GLN A 111 -6.61 6.71 -1.45
C GLN A 111 -5.38 7.43 -1.99
N VAL A 112 -4.97 7.08 -3.21
CA VAL A 112 -3.87 7.73 -3.91
C VAL A 112 -4.39 9.02 -4.55
N THR A 113 -3.75 10.14 -4.23
CA THR A 113 -4.14 11.47 -4.72
C THR A 113 -3.24 11.99 -5.83
N HIS A 114 -1.99 11.52 -5.90
CA HIS A 114 -1.00 11.94 -6.88
C HIS A 114 -0.12 10.76 -7.33
N GLY A 115 0.39 10.82 -8.54
CA GLY A 115 1.43 9.91 -9.02
C GLY A 115 0.94 8.51 -9.42
N MET A 116 -0.27 8.40 -9.94
CA MET A 116 -0.84 7.14 -10.41
C MET A 116 -0.29 6.75 -11.78
N SER A 117 0.04 5.46 -11.95
CA SER A 117 0.62 4.98 -13.22
C SER A 117 -0.40 4.40 -14.19
N ASN A 118 -1.37 3.63 -13.71
CA ASN A 118 -2.36 2.93 -14.55
C ASN A 118 -3.79 3.32 -14.19
N GLY A 119 -3.98 4.42 -13.45
CA GLY A 119 -5.27 4.88 -12.98
C GLY A 119 -5.69 4.28 -11.64
N GLU A 120 -4.84 3.48 -10.98
CA GLU A 120 -5.11 3.01 -9.61
C GLU A 120 -5.20 4.20 -8.67
N ASN A 121 -6.27 4.28 -7.90
CA ASN A 121 -6.51 5.37 -6.96
C ASN A 121 -6.92 4.90 -5.56
N VAL A 122 -7.18 3.61 -5.41
CA VAL A 122 -7.44 2.98 -4.12
C VAL A 122 -6.53 1.78 -3.97
N LEU A 123 -5.95 1.60 -2.81
CA LEU A 123 -5.22 0.40 -2.46
C LEU A 123 -5.58 -0.06 -1.05
N ILE A 124 -5.69 -1.36 -0.88
CA ILE A 124 -5.69 -2.01 0.41
C ILE A 124 -4.25 -2.47 0.64
N TYR A 125 -3.70 -2.15 1.81
CA TYR A 125 -2.34 -2.52 2.16
C TYR A 125 -2.34 -3.24 3.49
N GLY A 126 -1.74 -4.43 3.51
CA GLY A 126 -1.64 -5.25 4.71
C GLY A 126 -0.21 -5.71 4.97
N THR A 127 0.09 -6.08 6.23
CA THR A 127 1.41 -6.59 6.61
C THR A 127 1.33 -7.94 7.32
N TYR A 128 2.38 -8.75 7.17
CA TYR A 128 2.47 -10.10 7.70
C TYR A 128 3.81 -10.33 8.37
N SER A 129 3.84 -11.24 9.34
CA SER A 129 5.06 -11.59 10.07
C SER A 129 6.10 -12.30 9.19
N ASN A 130 5.64 -13.06 8.19
CA ASN A 130 6.49 -13.81 7.26
C ASN A 130 5.79 -14.04 5.92
N LEU A 131 6.52 -14.55 4.94
CA LEU A 131 5.99 -14.79 3.58
C LEU A 131 4.95 -15.91 3.55
N ASN A 132 5.05 -16.92 4.42
CA ASN A 132 4.04 -17.99 4.45
C ASN A 132 2.66 -17.42 4.80
N ASP A 133 2.58 -16.52 5.80
CA ASP A 133 1.32 -15.89 6.19
C ASP A 133 0.74 -15.04 5.04
N ALA A 134 1.61 -14.36 4.28
CA ALA A 134 1.18 -13.62 3.08
C ALA A 134 0.68 -14.55 1.96
N PHE A 135 1.31 -15.71 1.74
CA PHE A 135 0.93 -16.66 0.70
C PHE A 135 -0.33 -17.44 1.04
N THR A 136 -0.58 -17.65 2.32
CA THR A 136 -1.78 -18.34 2.83
C THR A 136 -2.87 -17.37 3.25
N PHE A 137 -2.74 -16.10 2.86
CA PHE A 137 -3.76 -15.08 3.12
C PHE A 137 -5.11 -15.50 2.56
N GLY A 138 -6.15 -15.31 3.37
CA GLY A 138 -7.53 -15.61 3.02
C GLY A 138 -8.36 -15.94 4.25
N PRO A 139 -9.68 -16.16 4.05
CA PRO A 139 -10.60 -16.48 5.14
C PRO A 139 -10.21 -17.80 5.82
N LYS A 140 -10.32 -17.84 7.14
CA LYS A 140 -9.98 -19.00 7.99
C LYS A 140 -11.22 -19.77 8.46
N ASN A 141 -12.40 -19.22 8.28
CA ASN A 141 -13.67 -19.81 8.66
C ASN A 141 -14.81 -19.32 7.74
N GLU A 142 -15.98 -19.89 7.90
CA GLU A 142 -17.14 -19.59 7.06
C GLU A 142 -17.61 -18.13 7.19
N ALA A 143 -17.56 -17.54 8.39
CA ALA A 143 -17.96 -16.16 8.61
C ALA A 143 -17.04 -15.19 7.84
N GLU A 144 -15.72 -15.41 7.90
CA GLU A 144 -14.75 -14.63 7.11
C GLU A 144 -14.92 -14.84 5.61
N ALA A 145 -15.21 -16.09 5.17
CA ALA A 145 -15.46 -16.38 3.76
C ALA A 145 -16.69 -15.64 3.23
N ASN A 146 -17.76 -15.61 4.03
CA ASN A 146 -18.98 -14.87 3.69
C ASN A 146 -18.71 -13.34 3.64
N ALA A 147 -17.95 -12.80 4.59
CA ALA A 147 -17.60 -11.38 4.59
C ALA A 147 -16.75 -11.00 3.35
N PHE A 148 -15.82 -11.86 2.93
CA PHE A 148 -15.06 -11.67 1.69
C PHE A 148 -15.93 -11.72 0.43
N ALA A 149 -16.86 -12.67 0.37
CA ALA A 149 -17.81 -12.79 -0.75
C ALA A 149 -18.68 -11.52 -0.83
N GLU A 150 -19.22 -11.07 0.29
CA GLU A 150 -20.02 -9.85 0.36
C GLU A 150 -19.22 -8.60 -0.05
N PHE A 151 -17.97 -8.47 0.39
CA PHE A 151 -17.08 -7.38 -0.06
C PHE A 151 -16.89 -7.44 -1.58
N GLY A 152 -16.65 -8.64 -2.14
CA GLY A 152 -16.55 -8.85 -3.58
C GLY A 152 -17.82 -8.43 -4.33
N GLU A 153 -19.00 -8.82 -3.86
CA GLU A 153 -20.29 -8.44 -4.45
C GLU A 153 -20.52 -6.93 -4.41
N LEU A 154 -20.23 -6.29 -3.26
CA LEU A 154 -20.40 -4.84 -3.09
C LEU A 154 -19.45 -4.00 -3.95
N THR A 155 -18.29 -4.54 -4.32
CA THR A 155 -17.25 -3.77 -5.00
C THR A 155 -17.06 -4.15 -6.46
N SER A 156 -17.62 -5.28 -6.95
CA SER A 156 -17.43 -5.80 -8.30
C SER A 156 -17.82 -4.81 -9.41
N ASP A 157 -18.92 -4.08 -9.23
CA ASP A 157 -19.44 -3.16 -10.23
C ASP A 157 -18.84 -1.74 -10.13
N ILE A 158 -18.15 -1.44 -9.04
CA ILE A 158 -17.62 -0.09 -8.74
C ILE A 158 -16.10 -0.03 -8.71
N SER A 159 -15.42 -1.16 -8.88
CA SER A 159 -13.95 -1.22 -8.86
C SER A 159 -13.39 -2.19 -9.89
N GLU A 160 -12.21 -1.85 -10.41
CA GLU A 160 -11.39 -2.74 -11.23
C GLU A 160 -10.13 -3.11 -10.44
N PHE A 161 -9.96 -4.39 -10.09
CA PHE A 161 -8.69 -4.87 -9.56
C PHE A 161 -7.61 -4.82 -10.64
N THR A 162 -6.50 -4.17 -10.37
CA THR A 162 -5.45 -3.95 -11.37
C THR A 162 -4.24 -4.83 -11.14
N GLN A 163 -3.75 -4.86 -9.91
CA GLN A 163 -2.54 -5.62 -9.58
C GLN A 163 -2.39 -5.83 -8.07
N THR A 164 -1.51 -6.76 -7.73
CA THR A 164 -0.98 -6.92 -6.39
C THR A 164 0.54 -6.98 -6.44
N TRP A 165 1.19 -6.56 -5.37
CA TRP A 165 2.62 -6.72 -5.19
C TRP A 165 2.94 -7.00 -3.72
N THR A 166 4.05 -7.71 -3.49
CA THR A 166 4.54 -8.04 -2.15
C THR A 166 5.96 -7.54 -1.98
N ARG A 167 6.19 -6.82 -0.90
CA ARG A 167 7.50 -6.30 -0.52
C ARG A 167 8.02 -6.95 0.75
N VAL A 168 9.34 -6.99 0.89
CA VAL A 168 10.04 -7.32 2.15
C VAL A 168 10.78 -6.09 2.64
N LYS A 169 10.56 -5.70 3.89
CA LYS A 169 11.27 -4.60 4.54
C LYS A 169 12.74 -4.95 4.70
N ILE A 170 13.63 -4.13 4.14
CA ILE A 170 15.09 -4.26 4.28
C ILE A 170 15.55 -3.47 5.49
N LYS A 171 15.06 -2.22 5.61
CA LYS A 171 15.50 -1.30 6.65
C LYS A 171 14.42 -0.29 7.01
N GLU A 172 14.38 0.05 8.27
CA GLU A 172 13.60 1.15 8.80
C GLU A 172 14.53 2.22 9.35
N TYR A 173 14.17 3.47 9.12
CA TYR A 173 14.90 4.63 9.59
C TYR A 173 13.94 5.48 10.43
N ASN A 174 14.30 5.70 11.66
CA ASN A 174 13.59 6.54 12.64
C ASN A 174 14.07 7.99 12.53
#